data_3f548e0db6971662afc65b74b81eaa09
#
_entry.id   3f548e0db6971662afc65b74b81eaa09
#
_cell.length_a   1.000
_cell.length_b   1.000
_cell.length_c   1.000
_cell.angle_alpha   90.00
_cell.angle_beta   90.00
_cell.angle_gamma   90.00
#
_symmetry.space_group_name_H-M   'P 1'
#
loop_
_entity.id
_entity.type
_entity.pdbx_description
1 polymer ?
#
loop_
_entity_poly.entity_id
_entity_poly.type
_entity_poly.pdbx_seq_one_letter_code
_entity_poly.pdbx_strand_id
1 'polypeptide(L)'
;MNLIVDKIVTGPFQENSFIVWNENQNEAILIDPGDDHQLIIDQIEEKNLKPIAILNTHAHLDHIGAVSKLKKTYDIPFYLHKEERVILDSYESSCEMFGLPIKEKPTVDKWLDNEMKLSLGDFSVIIIKTPGHTPGGVCYEIENHIFVGDTLFLGSVGRTDLPGGNWHTLQQSLIHLISIADHNKTIHSGHGNDTKLNHELISNPFLISLNKKA
;
A
#
# COMPACT_ATOMS: atom_id res chain seq x y z
N MET A 1 -2.24 -8.18 -20.67
CA MET A 1 -2.56 -9.16 -19.60
C MET A 1 -3.82 -8.66 -18.91
N ASN A 2 -4.64 -9.54 -18.33
CA ASN A 2 -5.81 -9.09 -17.57
C ASN A 2 -5.48 -9.24 -16.07
N LEU A 3 -5.09 -8.12 -15.45
CA LEU A 3 -4.76 -8.08 -14.03
C LEU A 3 -6.06 -8.14 -13.23
N ILE A 4 -6.10 -9.02 -12.24
CA ILE A 4 -7.20 -9.14 -11.28
C ILE A 4 -6.69 -8.62 -9.94
N VAL A 5 -7.55 -7.86 -9.27
CA VAL A 5 -7.28 -7.28 -7.96
C VAL A 5 -8.42 -7.67 -7.01
N ASP A 6 -8.12 -8.52 -6.04
CA ASP A 6 -9.02 -8.77 -4.92
C ASP A 6 -8.67 -7.86 -3.76
N LYS A 7 -9.70 -7.20 -3.23
CA LYS A 7 -9.62 -6.37 -2.04
C LYS A 7 -10.25 -7.10 -0.86
N ILE A 8 -9.50 -7.21 0.23
CA ILE A 8 -9.91 -7.84 1.49
C ILE A 8 -9.80 -6.78 2.57
N VAL A 9 -10.92 -6.43 3.18
CA VAL A 9 -10.93 -5.50 4.32
C VAL A 9 -10.52 -6.24 5.57
N THR A 10 -9.46 -5.78 6.24
CA THR A 10 -8.85 -6.46 7.39
C THR A 10 -8.77 -5.57 8.62
N GLY A 11 -8.78 -6.22 9.78
CA GLY A 11 -8.52 -5.63 11.09
C GLY A 11 -9.51 -4.56 11.56
N PRO A 12 -9.28 -4.03 12.77
CA PRO A 12 -10.17 -3.06 13.38
C PRO A 12 -10.15 -1.68 12.69
N PHE A 13 -9.10 -1.36 11.93
CA PHE A 13 -9.01 -0.13 11.13
C PHE A 13 -9.66 -0.25 9.76
N GLN A 14 -10.17 -1.44 9.39
CA GLN A 14 -10.79 -1.70 8.09
C GLN A 14 -9.85 -1.33 6.92
N GLU A 15 -8.59 -1.75 7.07
CA GLU A 15 -7.58 -1.57 6.04
C GLU A 15 -7.87 -2.49 4.84
N ASN A 16 -7.52 -2.04 3.66
CA ASN A 16 -7.66 -2.77 2.41
C ASN A 16 -6.36 -3.50 2.06
N SER A 17 -6.29 -4.79 2.34
CA SER A 17 -5.26 -5.68 1.84
C SER A 17 -5.59 -6.13 0.42
N PHE A 18 -4.59 -6.26 -0.45
CA PHE A 18 -4.85 -6.64 -1.85
C PHE A 18 -4.08 -7.90 -2.25
N ILE A 19 -4.77 -8.79 -2.98
CA ILE A 19 -4.17 -9.90 -3.74
C ILE A 19 -4.25 -9.53 -5.21
N VAL A 20 -3.10 -9.48 -5.88
CA VAL A 20 -2.96 -9.05 -7.27
C VAL A 20 -2.37 -10.18 -8.09
N TRP A 21 -3.11 -10.66 -9.09
CA TRP A 21 -2.63 -11.74 -9.96
C TRP A 21 -3.08 -11.55 -11.42
N ASN A 22 -2.54 -12.36 -12.29
CA ASN A 22 -2.94 -12.38 -13.70
C ASN A 22 -3.91 -13.54 -13.96
N GLU A 23 -5.00 -13.29 -14.66
CA GLU A 23 -6.06 -14.27 -14.97
C GLU A 23 -5.53 -15.60 -15.59
N ASN A 24 -4.42 -15.54 -16.32
CA ASN A 24 -3.83 -16.71 -16.98
C ASN A 24 -2.69 -17.37 -16.20
N GLN A 25 -2.44 -16.92 -14.97
CA GLN A 25 -1.34 -17.40 -14.13
C GLN A 25 -1.81 -17.53 -12.70
N ASN A 26 -1.11 -18.34 -11.91
CA ASN A 26 -1.41 -18.48 -10.49
C ASN A 26 -0.46 -17.71 -9.58
N GLU A 27 0.58 -17.06 -10.12
CA GLU A 27 1.45 -16.20 -9.30
C GLU A 27 0.72 -14.93 -8.88
N ALA A 28 0.90 -14.53 -7.62
CA ALA A 28 0.24 -13.38 -7.03
C ALA A 28 1.22 -12.52 -6.22
N ILE A 29 0.97 -11.22 -6.19
CA ILE A 29 1.61 -10.26 -5.29
C ILE A 29 0.60 -9.88 -4.20
N LEU A 30 1.06 -9.85 -2.94
CA LEU A 30 0.28 -9.33 -1.82
C LEU A 30 0.70 -7.87 -1.58
N ILE A 31 -0.27 -6.96 -1.49
CA ILE A 31 -0.01 -5.54 -1.20
C ILE A 31 -0.71 -5.18 0.09
N ASP A 32 0.04 -4.58 1.02
CA ASP A 32 -0.41 -4.15 2.35
C ASP A 32 -1.24 -5.22 3.09
N PRO A 33 -0.71 -6.42 3.37
CA PRO A 33 -1.46 -7.41 4.16
C PRO A 33 -1.51 -6.98 5.64
N GLY A 34 -2.57 -6.26 6.00
CA GLY A 34 -2.67 -5.52 7.24
C GLY A 34 -2.99 -6.36 8.46
N ASP A 35 -4.04 -7.17 8.41
CA ASP A 35 -4.46 -8.02 9.52
C ASP A 35 -5.11 -9.33 9.00
N ASP A 36 -5.82 -10.05 9.85
CA ASP A 36 -6.66 -11.22 9.51
C ASP A 36 -5.99 -12.19 8.52
N HIS A 37 -4.71 -12.54 8.78
CA HIS A 37 -3.91 -13.37 7.88
C HIS A 37 -4.61 -14.64 7.40
N GLN A 38 -5.49 -15.24 8.23
CA GLN A 38 -6.22 -16.45 7.84
C GLN A 38 -7.22 -16.16 6.72
N LEU A 39 -7.91 -15.02 6.77
CA LEU A 39 -8.83 -14.60 5.71
C LEU A 39 -8.09 -14.42 4.37
N ILE A 40 -6.88 -13.86 4.41
CA ILE A 40 -6.03 -13.71 3.22
C ILE A 40 -5.58 -15.08 2.70
N ILE A 41 -5.16 -16.01 3.59
CA ILE A 41 -4.78 -17.37 3.23
C ILE A 41 -5.95 -18.11 2.58
N ASP A 42 -7.14 -18.05 3.16
CA ASP A 42 -8.32 -18.74 2.65
C ASP A 42 -8.66 -18.27 1.23
N GLN A 43 -8.54 -16.98 0.94
CA GLN A 43 -8.75 -16.42 -0.41
C GLN A 43 -7.67 -16.87 -1.41
N ILE A 44 -6.42 -16.96 -0.98
CA ILE A 44 -5.30 -17.46 -1.81
C ILE A 44 -5.53 -18.94 -2.16
N GLU A 45 -5.91 -19.76 -1.17
CA GLU A 45 -6.15 -21.20 -1.34
C GLU A 45 -7.38 -21.46 -2.21
N GLU A 46 -8.49 -20.75 -1.98
CA GLU A 46 -9.73 -20.88 -2.77
C GLU A 46 -9.46 -20.67 -4.28
N LYS A 47 -8.57 -19.75 -4.62
CA LYS A 47 -8.21 -19.42 -6.00
C LYS A 47 -7.01 -20.19 -6.53
N ASN A 48 -6.40 -21.08 -5.70
CA ASN A 48 -5.19 -21.83 -6.02
C ASN A 48 -4.04 -20.91 -6.49
N LEU A 49 -3.88 -19.76 -5.82
CA LEU A 49 -2.83 -18.79 -6.10
C LEU A 49 -1.52 -19.13 -5.39
N LYS A 50 -0.43 -18.67 -5.98
CA LYS A 50 0.93 -18.81 -5.45
C LYS A 50 1.52 -17.43 -5.21
N PRO A 51 1.45 -16.90 -3.99
CA PRO A 51 2.13 -15.65 -3.66
C PRO A 51 3.64 -15.73 -3.91
N ILE A 52 4.21 -14.67 -4.50
CA ILE A 52 5.63 -14.59 -4.82
C ILE A 52 6.35 -13.45 -4.13
N ALA A 53 5.62 -12.46 -3.62
CA ALA A 53 6.16 -11.31 -2.89
C ALA A 53 5.08 -10.61 -2.06
N ILE A 54 5.53 -9.90 -1.01
CA ILE A 54 4.73 -8.93 -0.26
C ILE A 54 5.34 -7.55 -0.51
N LEU A 55 4.52 -6.60 -0.94
CA LEU A 55 4.87 -5.20 -1.14
C LEU A 55 4.06 -4.34 -0.19
N ASN A 56 4.71 -3.54 0.66
CA ASN A 56 3.98 -2.59 1.48
C ASN A 56 4.21 -1.16 1.03
N THR A 57 3.13 -0.40 0.98
CA THR A 57 3.17 1.04 0.66
C THR A 57 3.83 1.82 1.78
N HIS A 58 3.59 1.42 3.04
CA HIS A 58 4.19 1.99 4.23
C HIS A 58 4.09 1.00 5.42
N ALA A 59 4.60 1.38 6.60
CA ALA A 59 4.76 0.47 7.72
C ALA A 59 3.85 0.78 8.93
N HIS A 60 2.71 1.45 8.75
CA HIS A 60 1.75 1.55 9.84
C HIS A 60 1.22 0.17 10.23
N LEU A 61 0.85 0.03 11.50
CA LEU A 61 0.55 -1.25 12.13
C LEU A 61 -0.59 -2.02 11.46
N ASP A 62 -1.54 -1.29 10.90
CA ASP A 62 -2.70 -1.83 10.19
C ASP A 62 -2.41 -2.26 8.75
N HIS A 63 -1.25 -1.90 8.19
CA HIS A 63 -0.78 -2.36 6.88
C HIS A 63 0.21 -3.53 6.96
N ILE A 64 0.80 -3.81 8.14
CA ILE A 64 1.87 -4.82 8.26
C ILE A 64 1.53 -6.00 9.18
N GLY A 65 0.39 -5.99 9.85
CA GLY A 65 0.08 -6.94 10.92
C GLY A 65 -0.04 -8.42 10.49
N ALA A 66 -0.31 -8.71 9.21
CA ALA A 66 -0.34 -10.05 8.65
C ALA A 66 0.98 -10.48 7.98
N VAL A 67 1.88 -9.52 7.69
CA VAL A 67 3.11 -9.75 6.89
C VAL A 67 3.96 -10.90 7.44
N SER A 68 4.29 -10.89 8.74
CA SER A 68 5.17 -11.92 9.33
C SER A 68 4.62 -13.33 9.14
N LYS A 69 3.30 -13.50 9.31
CA LYS A 69 2.65 -14.80 9.17
C LYS A 69 2.59 -15.25 7.71
N LEU A 70 2.18 -14.38 6.79
CA LEU A 70 2.10 -14.71 5.36
C LEU A 70 3.47 -14.99 4.75
N LYS A 71 4.47 -14.19 5.12
CA LYS A 71 5.86 -14.40 4.74
C LYS A 71 6.36 -15.81 5.12
N LYS A 72 6.08 -16.26 6.35
CA LYS A 72 6.46 -17.61 6.81
C LYS A 72 5.65 -18.71 6.15
N THR A 73 4.36 -18.49 5.90
CA THR A 73 3.47 -19.48 5.29
C THR A 73 3.88 -19.81 3.86
N TYR A 74 4.26 -18.79 3.07
CA TYR A 74 4.54 -18.92 1.64
C TYR A 74 6.04 -18.89 1.30
N ASP A 75 6.93 -18.64 2.27
CA ASP A 75 8.38 -18.47 2.08
C ASP A 75 8.70 -17.42 0.99
N ILE A 76 8.12 -16.23 1.12
CA ILE A 76 8.21 -15.16 0.14
C ILE A 76 8.87 -13.90 0.71
N PRO A 77 9.58 -13.10 -0.13
CA PRO A 77 10.23 -11.88 0.31
C PRO A 77 9.24 -10.76 0.61
N PHE A 78 9.55 -9.98 1.63
CA PHE A 78 8.87 -8.75 2.02
C PHE A 78 9.70 -7.52 1.62
N TYR A 79 9.07 -6.61 0.87
CA TYR A 79 9.63 -5.36 0.37
C TYR A 79 9.03 -4.17 1.11
N LEU A 80 9.89 -3.24 1.54
CA LEU A 80 9.48 -2.00 2.20
C LEU A 80 10.50 -0.90 1.89
N HIS A 81 10.05 0.35 1.74
CA HIS A 81 10.97 1.46 1.54
C HIS A 81 11.84 1.72 2.79
N LYS A 82 13.12 2.02 2.60
CA LYS A 82 14.09 2.12 3.71
C LYS A 82 13.74 3.20 4.75
N GLU A 83 13.12 4.29 4.31
CA GLU A 83 12.71 5.37 5.20
C GLU A 83 11.54 4.98 6.12
N GLU A 84 10.87 3.84 5.86
CA GLU A 84 9.86 3.25 6.73
C GLU A 84 10.45 2.53 7.96
N ARG A 85 11.77 2.41 8.05
CA ARG A 85 12.42 1.76 9.20
C ARG A 85 11.99 2.38 10.52
N VAL A 86 11.90 3.70 10.59
CA VAL A 86 11.51 4.41 11.82
C VAL A 86 10.07 4.09 12.24
N ILE A 87 9.15 3.91 11.27
CA ILE A 87 7.76 3.52 11.53
C ILE A 87 7.70 2.06 11.96
N LEU A 88 8.39 1.18 11.23
CA LEU A 88 8.47 -0.25 11.57
C LEU A 88 9.09 -0.48 12.95
N ASP A 89 10.12 0.28 13.33
CA ASP A 89 10.77 0.17 14.64
C ASP A 89 9.84 0.60 15.78
N SER A 90 8.86 1.47 15.51
CA SER A 90 7.84 1.90 16.48
C SER A 90 6.59 1.01 16.51
N TYR A 91 6.58 -0.14 15.83
CA TYR A 91 5.41 -1.03 15.71
C TYR A 91 4.79 -1.41 17.05
N GLU A 92 5.60 -1.87 18.01
CA GLU A 92 5.11 -2.31 19.32
C GLU A 92 4.49 -1.15 20.11
N SER A 93 5.17 0.00 20.16
CA SER A 93 4.66 1.20 20.84
C SER A 93 3.40 1.75 20.16
N SER A 94 3.27 1.60 18.85
CA SER A 94 2.05 1.96 18.13
C SER A 94 0.90 1.03 18.48
N CYS A 95 1.12 -0.29 18.57
CA CYS A 95 0.11 -1.23 19.04
C CYS A 95 -0.38 -0.89 20.46
N GLU A 96 0.55 -0.58 21.38
CA GLU A 96 0.22 -0.15 22.74
C GLU A 96 -0.62 1.15 22.75
N MET A 97 -0.23 2.14 21.95
CA MET A 97 -0.94 3.42 21.83
C MET A 97 -2.40 3.24 21.41
N PHE A 98 -2.67 2.32 20.49
CA PHE A 98 -4.02 2.02 19.98
C PHE A 98 -4.73 0.89 20.76
N GLY A 99 -4.11 0.33 21.82
CA GLY A 99 -4.70 -0.75 22.61
C GLY A 99 -4.88 -2.06 21.86
N LEU A 100 -4.01 -2.33 20.88
CA LEU A 100 -4.06 -3.52 20.06
C LEU A 100 -3.05 -4.59 20.54
N PRO A 101 -3.34 -5.88 20.30
CA PRO A 101 -2.40 -6.93 20.61
C PRO A 101 -1.13 -6.80 19.75
N ILE A 102 0.03 -6.90 20.38
CA ILE A 102 1.31 -6.92 19.68
C ILE A 102 1.46 -8.26 18.99
N LYS A 103 1.53 -8.24 17.66
CA LYS A 103 1.87 -9.39 16.82
C LYS A 103 3.37 -9.43 16.56
N GLU A 104 3.82 -10.47 15.89
CA GLU A 104 5.22 -10.56 15.49
C GLU A 104 5.56 -9.50 14.45
N LYS A 105 6.48 -8.60 14.81
CA LYS A 105 7.00 -7.59 13.89
C LYS A 105 7.69 -8.24 12.69
N PRO A 106 7.34 -7.89 11.44
CA PRO A 106 7.96 -8.51 10.27
C PRO A 106 9.40 -8.07 10.08
N THR A 107 10.23 -9.00 9.58
CA THR A 107 11.59 -8.69 9.11
C THR A 107 11.57 -8.40 7.62
N VAL A 108 12.13 -7.27 7.21
CA VAL A 108 12.21 -6.86 5.81
C VAL A 108 13.36 -7.59 5.11
N ASP A 109 13.06 -8.24 3.96
CA ASP A 109 14.08 -8.92 3.15
C ASP A 109 14.71 -7.98 2.12
N LYS A 110 13.91 -7.06 1.59
CA LYS A 110 14.31 -6.14 0.53
C LYS A 110 13.91 -4.72 0.90
N TRP A 111 14.91 -3.94 1.30
CA TRP A 111 14.76 -2.51 1.50
C TRP A 111 14.82 -1.79 0.14
N LEU A 112 13.72 -1.10 -0.22
CA LEU A 112 13.68 -0.24 -1.40
C LEU A 112 14.33 1.11 -1.06
N ASP A 113 15.05 1.67 -2.01
CA ASP A 113 15.70 2.99 -1.87
C ASP A 113 15.43 3.86 -3.11
N ASN A 114 16.17 3.62 -4.18
CA ASN A 114 16.09 4.41 -5.42
C ASN A 114 15.52 3.62 -6.59
N GLU A 115 15.08 2.42 -6.34
CA GLU A 115 14.42 1.60 -7.34
C GLU A 115 13.13 2.29 -7.80
N MET A 116 13.01 2.50 -9.10
CA MET A 116 11.81 3.02 -9.74
C MET A 116 10.93 1.90 -10.30
N LYS A 117 11.45 0.67 -10.34
CA LYS A 117 10.76 -0.47 -10.92
C LYS A 117 11.26 -1.78 -10.33
N LEU A 118 10.32 -2.72 -10.11
CA LEU A 118 10.60 -4.11 -9.78
C LEU A 118 10.07 -5.03 -10.89
N SER A 119 10.77 -6.14 -11.08
CA SER A 119 10.28 -7.27 -11.88
C SER A 119 10.10 -8.46 -10.95
N LEU A 120 8.85 -8.88 -10.74
CA LEU A 120 8.46 -9.96 -9.82
C LEU A 120 7.65 -10.99 -10.62
N GLY A 121 8.25 -12.14 -10.93
CA GLY A 121 7.65 -13.02 -11.94
C GLY A 121 7.39 -12.26 -13.24
N ASP A 122 6.18 -12.33 -13.74
CA ASP A 122 5.76 -11.59 -14.94
C ASP A 122 5.23 -10.17 -14.63
N PHE A 123 5.20 -9.76 -13.35
CA PHE A 123 4.74 -8.42 -12.96
C PHE A 123 5.84 -7.38 -13.15
N SER A 124 5.45 -6.27 -13.81
CA SER A 124 6.23 -5.04 -13.89
C SER A 124 5.63 -4.02 -12.95
N VAL A 125 6.26 -3.79 -11.81
CA VAL A 125 5.78 -2.89 -10.76
C VAL A 125 6.58 -1.59 -10.83
N ILE A 126 5.92 -0.46 -11.08
CA ILE A 126 6.53 0.87 -11.00
C ILE A 126 6.37 1.37 -9.56
N ILE A 127 7.44 1.94 -8.99
CA ILE A 127 7.45 2.52 -7.65
C ILE A 127 7.41 4.03 -7.78
N ILE A 128 6.41 4.65 -7.15
CA ILE A 128 6.27 6.11 -7.09
C ILE A 128 6.44 6.52 -5.63
N LYS A 129 7.47 7.28 -5.32
CA LYS A 129 7.69 7.77 -3.95
C LYS A 129 6.66 8.84 -3.61
N THR A 130 5.93 8.63 -2.52
CA THR A 130 4.89 9.53 -2.03
C THR A 130 4.99 9.76 -0.51
N PRO A 131 6.16 10.27 -0.02
CA PRO A 131 6.31 10.54 1.40
C PRO A 131 5.34 11.63 1.88
N GLY A 132 5.05 11.62 3.18
CA GLY A 132 4.27 12.66 3.84
C GLY A 132 3.19 12.15 4.78
N HIS A 133 2.48 11.08 4.46
CA HIS A 133 1.73 10.31 5.46
C HIS A 133 2.71 9.59 6.39
N THR A 134 3.68 8.92 5.81
CA THR A 134 4.88 8.39 6.46
C THR A 134 6.14 8.87 5.71
N PRO A 135 7.35 8.76 6.30
CA PRO A 135 8.58 9.23 5.65
C PRO A 135 8.96 8.46 4.38
N GLY A 136 8.66 7.18 4.32
CA GLY A 136 9.02 6.30 3.21
C GLY A 136 7.81 5.82 2.39
N GLY A 137 6.68 6.48 2.50
CA GLY A 137 5.48 6.11 1.76
C GLY A 137 5.72 6.01 0.25
N VAL A 138 5.21 4.95 -0.37
CA VAL A 138 5.28 4.72 -1.82
C VAL A 138 3.93 4.27 -2.36
N CYS A 139 3.71 4.54 -3.66
CA CYS A 139 2.64 3.91 -4.43
C CYS A 139 3.24 2.86 -5.37
N TYR A 140 2.51 1.80 -5.61
CA TYR A 140 2.85 0.77 -6.59
C TYR A 140 1.90 0.85 -7.78
N GLU A 141 2.45 1.05 -8.98
CA GLU A 141 1.68 1.02 -10.21
C GLU A 141 1.92 -0.31 -10.94
N ILE A 142 0.85 -1.03 -11.24
CA ILE A 142 0.86 -2.28 -11.97
C ILE A 142 -0.22 -2.18 -13.06
N GLU A 143 0.18 -2.13 -14.33
CA GLU A 143 -0.73 -1.95 -15.48
C GLU A 143 -1.69 -0.75 -15.32
N ASN A 144 -2.99 -1.01 -15.21
CA ASN A 144 -4.04 0.01 -15.08
C ASN A 144 -4.45 0.30 -13.62
N HIS A 145 -3.65 -0.13 -12.65
CA HIS A 145 -3.93 -0.05 -11.23
C HIS A 145 -2.80 0.67 -10.49
N ILE A 146 -3.14 1.52 -9.53
CA ILE A 146 -2.20 2.19 -8.64
C ILE A 146 -2.64 1.95 -7.20
N PHE A 147 -1.80 1.28 -6.42
CA PHE A 147 -1.99 1.04 -5.00
C PHE A 147 -1.30 2.15 -4.24
N VAL A 148 -2.07 3.02 -3.62
CA VAL A 148 -1.56 4.29 -3.06
C VAL A 148 -1.41 4.27 -1.55
N GLY A 149 -1.75 3.16 -0.88
CA GLY A 149 -1.82 3.13 0.59
C GLY A 149 -2.62 4.31 1.12
N ASP A 150 -2.04 5.02 2.06
CA ASP A 150 -2.65 6.17 2.72
C ASP A 150 -2.20 7.52 2.14
N THR A 151 -1.81 7.54 0.88
CA THR A 151 -1.49 8.80 0.17
C THR A 151 -2.75 9.54 -0.27
N LEU A 152 -3.70 8.83 -0.89
CA LEU A 152 -4.93 9.38 -1.48
C LEU A 152 -6.12 8.45 -1.23
N PHE A 153 -7.27 9.03 -0.87
CA PHE A 153 -8.53 8.34 -0.68
C PHE A 153 -9.63 8.94 -1.55
N LEU A 154 -10.73 8.22 -1.72
CA LEU A 154 -11.94 8.78 -2.33
C LEU A 154 -12.40 10.01 -1.52
N GLY A 155 -12.24 11.21 -2.10
CA GLY A 155 -12.62 12.48 -1.50
C GLY A 155 -11.75 12.96 -0.33
N SER A 156 -10.61 12.31 -0.05
CA SER A 156 -9.72 12.66 1.06
C SER A 156 -8.25 12.36 0.74
N VAL A 157 -7.37 12.60 1.70
CA VAL A 157 -5.94 12.26 1.67
C VAL A 157 -5.49 11.73 3.02
N GLY A 158 -4.33 11.09 3.08
CA GLY A 158 -3.75 10.58 4.32
C GLY A 158 -3.53 11.66 5.38
N ARG A 159 -3.71 11.27 6.63
CA ARG A 159 -3.38 12.12 7.78
C ARG A 159 -1.85 12.30 7.89
N THR A 160 -1.45 13.40 8.50
CA THR A 160 -0.03 13.74 8.66
C THR A 160 0.33 14.16 10.08
N ASP A 161 -0.52 13.86 11.04
CA ASP A 161 -0.40 14.23 12.45
C ASP A 161 0.21 13.12 13.33
N LEU A 162 0.45 11.93 12.75
CA LEU A 162 1.19 10.85 13.41
C LEU A 162 2.71 11.04 13.28
N PRO A 163 3.53 10.38 14.13
CA PRO A 163 4.99 10.46 14.05
C PRO A 163 5.51 10.13 12.64
N GLY A 164 6.35 11.00 12.09
CA GLY A 164 6.86 10.89 10.73
C GLY A 164 6.02 11.58 9.66
N GLY A 165 4.77 11.96 9.98
CA GLY A 165 3.88 12.66 9.06
C GLY A 165 4.29 14.12 8.81
N ASN A 166 4.09 14.59 7.56
CA ASN A 166 4.37 15.96 7.15
C ASN A 166 3.43 16.41 6.03
N TRP A 167 2.57 17.36 6.33
CA TRP A 167 1.57 17.86 5.37
C TRP A 167 2.18 18.46 4.11
N HIS A 168 3.22 19.28 4.25
CA HIS A 168 3.86 19.91 3.09
C HIS A 168 4.47 18.87 2.16
N THR A 169 5.10 17.85 2.72
CA THR A 169 5.68 16.74 1.95
C THR A 169 4.58 15.94 1.24
N LEU A 170 3.46 15.64 1.92
CA LEU A 170 2.33 14.95 1.30
C LEU A 170 1.74 15.76 0.13
N GLN A 171 1.62 17.09 0.27
CA GLN A 171 1.19 17.95 -0.83
C GLN A 171 2.09 17.83 -2.06
N GLN A 172 3.42 17.82 -1.88
CA GLN A 172 4.38 17.64 -2.97
C GLN A 172 4.24 16.25 -3.62
N SER A 173 4.04 15.22 -2.81
CA SER A 173 3.81 13.86 -3.29
C SER A 173 2.52 13.75 -4.11
N LEU A 174 1.44 14.37 -3.68
CA LEU A 174 0.17 14.42 -4.42
C LEU A 174 0.33 15.16 -5.77
N ILE A 175 1.00 16.31 -5.79
CA ILE A 175 1.30 17.05 -7.02
C ILE A 175 2.15 16.19 -7.97
N HIS A 176 3.17 15.51 -7.44
CA HIS A 176 4.00 14.61 -8.23
C HIS A 176 3.19 13.44 -8.80
N LEU A 177 2.41 12.74 -7.98
CA LEU A 177 1.54 11.63 -8.42
C LEU A 177 0.60 12.07 -9.54
N ILE A 178 -0.08 13.22 -9.38
CA ILE A 178 -0.97 13.79 -10.40
C ILE A 178 -0.22 14.09 -11.71
N SER A 179 1.02 14.56 -11.63
CA SER A 179 1.79 14.96 -12.82
C SER A 179 2.29 13.78 -13.66
N ILE A 180 2.47 12.60 -13.06
CA ILE A 180 3.08 11.45 -13.75
C ILE A 180 2.11 10.31 -14.04
N ALA A 181 1.05 10.14 -13.23
CA ALA A 181 0.13 9.01 -13.36
C ALA A 181 -0.91 9.24 -14.46
N ASP A 182 -1.31 8.18 -15.14
CA ASP A 182 -2.50 8.21 -16.02
C ASP A 182 -3.76 8.34 -15.15
N HIS A 183 -4.51 9.42 -15.37
CA HIS A 183 -5.67 9.80 -14.56
C HIS A 183 -6.86 8.83 -14.70
N ASN A 184 -6.85 7.93 -15.67
CA ASN A 184 -7.91 6.93 -15.88
C ASN A 184 -7.64 5.62 -15.13
N LYS A 185 -6.43 5.41 -14.61
CA LYS A 185 -6.10 4.22 -13.83
C LYS A 185 -6.95 4.14 -12.56
N THR A 186 -7.22 2.92 -12.13
CA THR A 186 -7.91 2.68 -10.86
C THR A 186 -6.95 2.91 -9.71
N ILE A 187 -7.36 3.73 -8.76
CA ILE A 187 -6.65 4.01 -7.51
C ILE A 187 -7.21 3.10 -6.42
N HIS A 188 -6.34 2.28 -5.85
CA HIS A 188 -6.61 1.42 -4.72
C HIS A 188 -6.00 2.04 -3.46
N SER A 189 -6.86 2.53 -2.58
CA SER A 189 -6.46 3.19 -1.34
C SER A 189 -6.37 2.20 -0.19
N GLY A 190 -5.54 2.49 0.82
CA GLY A 190 -5.42 1.67 2.04
C GLY A 190 -6.71 1.57 2.84
N HIS A 191 -7.62 2.53 2.69
CA HIS A 191 -8.93 2.49 3.33
C HIS A 191 -10.05 2.93 2.40
N GLY A 192 -11.24 2.33 2.59
CA GLY A 192 -12.47 2.73 1.91
C GLY A 192 -12.55 2.24 0.45
N ASN A 193 -13.17 3.05 -0.38
CA ASN A 193 -13.46 2.68 -1.77
C ASN A 193 -12.36 3.10 -2.74
N ASP A 194 -12.25 2.35 -3.83
CA ASP A 194 -11.40 2.70 -4.96
C ASP A 194 -11.91 3.97 -5.65
N THR A 195 -11.00 4.66 -6.35
CA THR A 195 -11.31 5.88 -7.09
C THR A 195 -10.47 5.98 -8.37
N LYS A 196 -10.47 7.14 -9.00
CA LYS A 196 -9.60 7.50 -10.15
C LYS A 196 -9.11 8.93 -10.00
N LEU A 197 -7.89 9.23 -10.47
CA LEU A 197 -7.35 10.59 -10.39
C LEU A 197 -8.24 11.62 -11.09
N ASN A 198 -8.82 11.30 -12.25
CA ASN A 198 -9.72 12.22 -12.95
C ASN A 198 -10.97 12.59 -12.12
N HIS A 199 -11.49 11.65 -11.30
CA HIS A 199 -12.57 11.92 -10.36
C HIS A 199 -12.08 12.83 -9.21
N GLU A 200 -10.95 12.48 -8.59
CA GLU A 200 -10.41 13.19 -7.44
C GLU A 200 -10.01 14.64 -7.79
N LEU A 201 -9.51 14.89 -9.00
CA LEU A 201 -9.14 16.23 -9.45
C LEU A 201 -10.33 17.22 -9.49
N ILE A 202 -11.56 16.73 -9.62
CA ILE A 202 -12.77 17.55 -9.68
C ILE A 202 -13.63 17.50 -8.42
N SER A 203 -13.47 16.48 -7.58
CA SER A 203 -14.33 16.25 -6.40
C SER A 203 -13.58 16.31 -5.07
N ASN A 204 -12.29 16.00 -5.03
CA ASN A 204 -11.51 15.95 -3.80
C ASN A 204 -11.12 17.37 -3.35
N PRO A 205 -11.58 17.84 -2.18
CA PRO A 205 -11.33 19.22 -1.72
C PRO A 205 -9.85 19.53 -1.52
N PHE A 206 -9.05 18.52 -1.16
CA PHE A 206 -7.60 18.66 -1.00
C PHE A 206 -6.92 18.90 -2.35
N LEU A 207 -7.22 18.08 -3.37
CA LEU A 207 -6.63 18.22 -4.71
C LEU A 207 -7.10 19.51 -5.42
N ILE A 208 -8.38 19.86 -5.29
CA ILE A 208 -8.90 21.13 -5.81
C ILE A 208 -8.14 22.32 -5.22
N SER A 209 -7.82 22.26 -3.92
CA SER A 209 -7.07 23.34 -3.25
C SER A 209 -5.61 23.44 -3.71
N LEU A 210 -4.98 22.31 -4.09
CA LEU A 210 -3.62 22.28 -4.64
C LEU A 210 -3.58 22.88 -6.06
N ASN A 211 -4.51 22.52 -6.91
CA ASN A 211 -4.59 23.07 -8.30
C ASN A 211 -4.81 24.57 -8.36
N LYS A 212 -5.41 25.19 -7.34
CA LYS A 212 -5.62 26.66 -7.27
C LYS A 212 -4.35 27.43 -6.87
N LYS A 213 -3.32 26.74 -6.36
CA LYS A 213 -2.06 27.33 -5.88
C LYS A 213 -0.88 27.11 -6.85
N ALA A 214 -1.05 26.26 -7.85
CA ALA A 214 -0.11 26.02 -8.94
C ALA A 214 -0.43 26.94 -10.14
#